data_dc7059039d0e739ef670fb793331da52
#
_entry.id   dc7059039d0e739ef670fb793331da52
#
_cell.length_a   1.000
_cell.length_b   1.000
_cell.length_c   1.000
_cell.angle_alpha   90.00
_cell.angle_beta   90.00
_cell.angle_gamma   90.00
#
_symmetry.space_group_name_H-M   'P 1'
#
loop_
_entity.id
_entity.type
_entity.pdbx_description
1 polymer ?
#
loop_
_entity_poly.entity_id
_entity_poly.type
_entity_poly.pdbx_seq_one_letter_code
_entity_poly.pdbx_strand_id
1 'polypeptide(L)'
;MTKQRQIIRQIIDSAGHPTAEEIYAEAKKRMPNIAKGTVYRNLSIMERDGEIGKIEIPCAPARYDKTSRRHEHVICEKCGKVFDLESEDLTDYFSRLAKRPVTGYRLTLYTVCEECGRDKE
;
A
#
# COMPACT_ATOMS: atom_id res chain seq x y z
N MET A 1 -12.73 -19.12 2.97
CA MET A 1 -11.58 -18.31 3.34
C MET A 1 -10.91 -18.87 4.57
N THR A 2 -9.61 -19.01 4.54
CA THR A 2 -8.90 -19.58 5.67
C THR A 2 -8.83 -18.61 6.84
N LYS A 3 -8.60 -19.14 8.02
CA LYS A 3 -8.48 -18.32 9.20
C LYS A 3 -7.28 -17.38 9.10
N GLN A 4 -6.17 -17.86 8.53
CA GLN A 4 -5.00 -17.01 8.35
C GLN A 4 -5.30 -15.81 7.46
N ARG A 5 -6.01 -16.05 6.36
CA ARG A 5 -6.34 -14.98 5.45
C ARG A 5 -7.27 -13.95 6.10
N GLN A 6 -8.23 -14.41 6.90
CA GLN A 6 -9.11 -13.50 7.60
C GLN A 6 -8.36 -12.60 8.56
N ILE A 7 -7.42 -13.18 9.30
CA ILE A 7 -6.63 -12.42 10.25
C ILE A 7 -5.77 -11.39 9.53
N ILE A 8 -5.13 -11.79 8.44
CA ILE A 8 -4.32 -10.87 7.65
C ILE A 8 -5.17 -9.73 7.14
N ARG A 9 -6.38 -10.04 6.65
CA ARG A 9 -7.29 -9.02 6.14
C ARG A 9 -7.67 -8.02 7.24
N GLN A 10 -7.97 -8.54 8.43
CA GLN A 10 -8.33 -7.66 9.55
C GLN A 10 -7.19 -6.74 9.94
N ILE A 11 -5.96 -7.25 9.89
CA ILE A 11 -4.79 -6.44 10.22
C ILE A 11 -4.63 -5.32 9.22
N ILE A 12 -4.76 -5.62 7.93
CA ILE A 12 -4.63 -4.61 6.89
C ILE A 12 -5.74 -3.57 7.02
N ASP A 13 -6.95 -4.02 7.31
CA ASP A 13 -8.08 -3.10 7.44
C ASP A 13 -7.90 -2.10 8.56
N SER A 14 -7.26 -2.50 9.65
CA SER A 14 -7.14 -1.66 10.83
C SER A 14 -5.85 -0.88 10.89
N ALA A 15 -4.82 -1.32 10.17
CA ALA A 15 -3.53 -0.63 10.17
C ALA A 15 -3.45 0.27 8.94
N GLY A 16 -2.78 1.39 9.07
CA GLY A 16 -2.59 2.28 7.92
C GLY A 16 -1.42 1.83 7.09
N HIS A 17 -1.65 1.23 5.95
CA HIS A 17 -0.61 0.84 4.98
C HIS A 17 0.55 0.07 5.61
N PRO A 18 0.29 -1.11 6.19
CA PRO A 18 1.36 -1.87 6.87
C PRO A 18 2.29 -2.54 5.87
N THR A 19 3.52 -2.77 6.31
CA THR A 19 4.46 -3.61 5.57
C THR A 19 4.17 -5.07 5.87
N ALA A 20 4.75 -5.97 5.06
CA ALA A 20 4.59 -7.41 5.31
C ALA A 20 5.13 -7.81 6.68
N GLU A 21 6.26 -7.20 7.10
CA GLU A 21 6.83 -7.48 8.41
C GLU A 21 5.89 -7.07 9.53
N GLU A 22 5.26 -5.91 9.39
CA GLU A 22 4.31 -5.44 10.38
C GLU A 22 3.08 -6.33 10.45
N ILE A 23 2.63 -6.80 9.28
CA ILE A 23 1.50 -7.72 9.23
C ILE A 23 1.85 -9.02 9.93
N TYR A 24 3.04 -9.54 9.66
CA TYR A 24 3.48 -10.78 10.28
C TYR A 24 3.56 -10.62 11.80
N ALA A 25 4.12 -9.51 12.27
CA ALA A 25 4.24 -9.28 13.70
C ALA A 25 2.89 -9.29 14.39
N GLU A 26 1.89 -8.65 13.78
CA GLU A 26 0.55 -8.64 14.34
C GLU A 26 -0.13 -10.00 14.24
N ALA A 27 0.06 -10.69 13.12
CA ALA A 27 -0.53 -12.01 12.94
C ALA A 27 0.01 -13.00 13.98
N LYS A 28 1.29 -12.89 14.29
CA LYS A 28 1.92 -13.79 15.27
C LYS A 28 1.33 -13.59 16.66
N LYS A 29 0.88 -12.38 16.98
CA LYS A 29 0.23 -12.16 18.28
C LYS A 29 -1.09 -12.90 18.38
N ARG A 30 -1.80 -13.06 17.26
CA ARG A 30 -3.10 -13.71 17.23
C ARG A 30 -3.00 -15.20 16.94
N MET A 31 -1.96 -15.60 16.22
CA MET A 31 -1.72 -16.99 15.87
C MET A 31 -0.23 -17.28 16.09
N PRO A 32 0.16 -17.64 17.33
CA PRO A 32 1.60 -17.75 17.64
C PRO A 32 2.36 -18.75 16.77
N ASN A 33 1.67 -19.72 16.17
CA ASN A 33 2.33 -20.72 15.34
C ASN A 33 2.35 -20.38 13.86
N ILE A 34 1.88 -19.20 13.49
CA ILE A 34 1.85 -18.85 12.08
C ILE A 34 3.27 -18.60 11.57
N ALA A 35 3.58 -19.18 10.42
CA ALA A 35 4.90 -19.03 9.82
C ALA A 35 4.96 -17.77 8.97
N LYS A 36 6.15 -17.17 8.91
CA LYS A 36 6.34 -15.98 8.10
C LYS A 36 6.01 -16.24 6.63
N GLY A 37 6.42 -17.42 6.13
CA GLY A 37 6.11 -17.78 4.76
C GLY A 37 4.62 -17.87 4.47
N THR A 38 3.85 -18.29 5.47
CA THR A 38 2.40 -18.36 5.32
C THR A 38 1.81 -16.96 5.11
N VAL A 39 2.29 -16.00 5.89
CA VAL A 39 1.81 -14.61 5.75
C VAL A 39 2.16 -14.08 4.35
N TYR A 40 3.41 -14.25 3.94
CA TYR A 40 3.86 -13.73 2.66
C TYR A 40 3.12 -14.38 1.49
N ARG A 41 2.90 -15.69 1.58
CA ARG A 41 2.16 -16.40 0.53
C ARG A 41 0.73 -15.90 0.42
N ASN A 42 0.08 -15.70 1.56
CA ASN A 42 -1.29 -15.19 1.55
C ASN A 42 -1.37 -13.78 0.99
N LEU A 43 -0.40 -12.94 1.32
CA LEU A 43 -0.38 -11.58 0.77
C LEU A 43 -0.25 -11.61 -0.75
N SER A 44 0.61 -12.47 -1.28
CA SER A 44 0.77 -12.59 -2.72
C SER A 44 -0.52 -13.05 -3.39
N ILE A 45 -1.19 -14.03 -2.80
CA ILE A 45 -2.44 -14.55 -3.37
C ILE A 45 -3.54 -13.48 -3.30
N MET A 46 -3.64 -12.79 -2.17
CA MET A 46 -4.68 -11.78 -2.01
C MET A 46 -4.46 -10.62 -2.97
N GLU A 47 -3.21 -10.25 -3.20
CA GLU A 47 -2.90 -9.18 -4.16
C GLU A 47 -3.26 -9.65 -5.57
N ARG A 48 -2.87 -10.86 -5.93
CA ARG A 48 -3.16 -11.39 -7.25
C ARG A 48 -4.66 -11.45 -7.52
N ASP A 49 -5.43 -11.81 -6.48
CA ASP A 49 -6.87 -11.95 -6.62
C ASP A 49 -7.62 -10.62 -6.50
N GLY A 50 -6.91 -9.52 -6.30
CA GLY A 50 -7.54 -8.21 -6.24
C GLY A 50 -8.19 -7.89 -4.92
N GLU A 51 -7.88 -8.63 -3.85
CA GLU A 51 -8.46 -8.37 -2.55
C GLU A 51 -7.76 -7.23 -1.81
N ILE A 52 -6.47 -7.06 -2.05
CA ILE A 52 -5.68 -6.00 -1.44
C ILE A 52 -4.79 -5.39 -2.49
N GLY A 53 -4.29 -4.19 -2.20
CA GLY A 53 -3.34 -3.51 -3.06
C GLY A 53 -1.96 -3.53 -2.47
N LYS A 54 -0.96 -3.36 -3.32
CA LYS A 54 0.43 -3.29 -2.91
C LYS A 54 1.01 -1.97 -3.39
N ILE A 55 1.67 -1.27 -2.48
CA ILE A 55 2.26 0.03 -2.77
C ILE A 55 3.76 -0.12 -2.75
N GLU A 56 4.39 0.08 -3.91
CA GLU A 56 5.84 -0.01 -4.01
C GLU A 56 6.46 1.28 -3.49
N ILE A 57 7.42 1.15 -2.60
CA ILE A 57 8.09 2.29 -2.00
C ILE A 57 9.54 2.27 -2.45
N PRO A 58 10.06 3.35 -3.03
CA PRO A 58 11.47 3.36 -3.43
C PRO A 58 12.39 3.14 -2.25
N CYS A 59 13.30 2.18 -2.39
CA CYS A 59 14.33 1.89 -1.38
C CYS A 59 13.78 1.54 0.00
N ALA A 60 12.57 0.98 0.05
CA ALA A 60 11.94 0.61 1.31
C ALA A 60 11.01 -0.55 1.05
N PRO A 61 10.61 -1.28 2.10
CA PRO A 61 9.65 -2.37 1.92
C PRO A 61 8.32 -1.87 1.39
N ALA A 62 7.69 -2.67 0.56
CA ALA A 62 6.37 -2.35 0.03
C ALA A 62 5.35 -2.33 1.17
N ARG A 63 4.28 -1.58 0.96
CA ARG A 63 3.19 -1.51 1.92
C ARG A 63 1.93 -2.04 1.27
N TYR A 64 0.95 -2.39 2.10
CA TYR A 64 -0.28 -3.00 1.63
C TYR A 64 -1.47 -2.14 1.97
N ASP A 65 -2.44 -2.13 1.07
CA ASP A 65 -3.64 -1.33 1.19
C ASP A 65 -4.84 -2.27 1.25
N LYS A 66 -5.84 -1.90 2.02
CA LYS A 66 -7.04 -2.73 2.19
C LYS A 66 -7.88 -2.85 0.93
N THR A 67 -7.57 -2.07 -0.09
CA THR A 67 -8.32 -2.11 -1.34
C THR A 67 -7.37 -2.16 -2.51
N SER A 68 -7.78 -2.88 -3.55
CA SER A 68 -7.05 -2.92 -4.79
C SER A 68 -7.48 -1.79 -5.73
N ARG A 69 -8.47 -1.00 -5.32
CA ARG A 69 -8.91 0.12 -6.13
C ARG A 69 -7.75 1.10 -6.29
N ARG A 70 -7.71 1.72 -7.45
CA ARG A 70 -6.67 2.69 -7.67
C ARG A 70 -6.80 3.84 -6.69
N HIS A 71 -5.75 4.09 -5.96
CA HIS A 71 -5.60 5.24 -5.10
C HIS A 71 -4.38 6.00 -5.53
N GLU A 72 -4.47 7.29 -5.52
CA GLU A 72 -3.28 8.12 -5.61
C GLU A 72 -2.70 8.22 -4.21
N HIS A 73 -1.39 8.23 -4.12
CA HIS A 73 -0.70 8.27 -2.84
C HIS A 73 0.36 9.34 -2.85
N VAL A 74 0.62 9.88 -1.67
CA VAL A 74 1.73 10.80 -1.45
C VAL A 74 2.67 10.11 -0.47
N ILE A 75 3.93 10.00 -0.85
CA ILE A 75 4.93 9.28 -0.06
C ILE A 75 5.99 10.26 0.41
N CYS A 76 6.27 10.23 1.72
CA CYS A 76 7.40 10.98 2.23
C CYS A 76 8.68 10.28 1.83
N GLU A 77 9.52 10.96 1.04
CA GLU A 77 10.71 10.31 0.52
C GLU A 77 11.77 10.11 1.57
N LYS A 78 11.60 10.68 2.75
CA LYS A 78 12.57 10.51 3.83
C LYS A 78 12.20 9.39 4.79
N CYS A 79 10.93 9.32 5.20
CA CYS A 79 10.53 8.31 6.19
C CYS A 79 9.64 7.22 5.61
N GLY A 80 9.20 7.36 4.37
CA GLY A 80 8.38 6.34 3.72
C GLY A 80 6.92 6.36 4.14
N LYS A 81 6.50 7.33 4.92
CA LYS A 81 5.11 7.43 5.32
C LYS A 81 4.23 7.65 4.11
N VAL A 82 3.09 6.96 4.08
CA VAL A 82 2.18 7.01 2.95
C VAL A 82 0.91 7.72 3.37
N PHE A 83 0.51 8.69 2.55
CA PHE A 83 -0.75 9.40 2.73
C PHE A 83 -1.63 9.13 1.52
N ASP A 84 -2.91 8.92 1.76
CA ASP A 84 -3.86 8.79 0.67
C ASP A 84 -4.14 10.16 0.07
N LEU A 85 -4.28 10.18 -1.24
CA LEU A 85 -4.62 11.40 -1.96
C LEU A 85 -5.90 11.16 -2.72
N GLU A 86 -6.92 11.94 -2.41
CA GLU A 86 -8.17 11.86 -3.15
C GLU A 86 -8.15 12.94 -4.20
N SER A 87 -8.34 12.55 -5.44
CA SER A 87 -8.33 13.49 -6.53
C SER A 87 -9.34 13.09 -7.56
N GLU A 88 -9.64 14.02 -8.47
CA GLU A 88 -10.51 13.74 -9.58
C GLU A 88 -9.84 12.78 -10.55
N ASP A 89 -10.66 12.21 -11.41
CA ASP A 89 -10.14 11.37 -12.50
C ASP A 89 -9.39 12.27 -13.48
N LEU A 90 -8.12 12.00 -13.64
CA LEU A 90 -7.25 12.80 -14.51
C LEU A 90 -7.01 12.15 -15.86
N THR A 91 -7.83 11.15 -16.21
CA THR A 91 -7.66 10.43 -17.46
C THR A 91 -7.70 11.34 -18.67
N ASP A 92 -8.67 12.27 -18.69
CA ASP A 92 -8.78 13.21 -19.82
C ASP A 92 -7.58 14.13 -19.90
N TYR A 93 -7.11 14.59 -18.76
CA TYR A 93 -5.94 15.46 -18.72
C TYR A 93 -4.72 14.73 -19.29
N PHE A 94 -4.50 13.49 -18.87
CA PHE A 94 -3.35 12.74 -19.35
C PHE A 94 -3.51 12.34 -20.82
N SER A 95 -4.75 12.14 -21.27
CA SER A 95 -4.99 11.84 -22.68
C SER A 95 -4.55 13.01 -23.55
N ARG A 96 -4.84 14.24 -23.11
CA ARG A 96 -4.41 15.43 -23.86
C ARG A 96 -2.89 15.53 -23.88
N LEU A 97 -2.23 15.27 -22.75
CA LEU A 97 -0.78 15.30 -22.69
C LEU A 97 -0.16 14.26 -23.60
N ALA A 98 -0.70 13.05 -23.58
CA ALA A 98 -0.15 11.94 -24.36
C ALA A 98 -0.52 12.03 -25.83
N LYS A 99 -1.50 12.86 -26.18
CA LYS A 99 -2.05 13.00 -27.53
C LYS A 99 -2.59 11.69 -28.05
N ARG A 100 -3.18 10.89 -27.16
CA ARG A 100 -3.84 9.65 -27.48
C ARG A 100 -4.69 9.24 -26.29
N PRO A 101 -5.70 8.37 -26.53
CA PRO A 101 -6.54 7.95 -25.40
C PRO A 101 -5.73 7.23 -24.35
N VAL A 102 -5.84 7.68 -23.12
CA VAL A 102 -5.22 7.02 -21.98
C VAL A 102 -6.28 6.18 -21.30
N THR A 103 -6.00 4.89 -21.14
CA THR A 103 -6.98 3.98 -20.54
C THR A 103 -6.80 3.84 -19.05
N GLY A 104 -5.70 4.34 -18.50
CA GLY A 104 -5.47 4.29 -17.07
C GLY A 104 -4.12 4.90 -16.73
N TYR A 105 -3.89 5.09 -15.42
CA TYR A 105 -2.63 5.63 -14.97
C TYR A 105 -2.43 5.25 -13.51
N ARG A 106 -1.20 5.38 -13.06
CA ARG A 106 -0.86 5.30 -11.65
C ARG A 106 -0.15 6.59 -11.29
N LEU A 107 -0.54 7.16 -10.15
CA LEU A 107 0.00 8.44 -9.72
C LEU A 107 0.54 8.32 -8.33
N THR A 108 1.82 8.60 -8.16
CA THR A 108 2.46 8.65 -6.87
C THR A 108 3.20 9.96 -6.77
N LEU A 109 2.89 10.70 -5.72
CA LEU A 109 3.57 11.97 -5.47
C LEU A 109 4.54 11.79 -4.32
N TYR A 110 5.60 12.56 -4.34
CA TYR A 110 6.63 12.49 -3.30
C TYR A 110 6.69 13.82 -2.58
N THR A 111 6.89 13.74 -1.28
CA THR A 111 6.93 14.94 -0.45
C THR A 111 7.92 14.69 0.68
N VAL A 112 8.12 15.71 1.48
CA VAL A 112 8.78 15.57 2.78
C VAL A 112 7.72 15.93 3.80
N CYS A 113 7.33 14.97 4.65
CA CYS A 113 6.26 15.21 5.59
C CYS A 113 6.67 16.23 6.64
N GLU A 114 5.68 16.72 7.39
CA GLU A 114 5.96 17.77 8.35
C GLU A 114 7.01 17.38 9.38
N GLU A 115 6.95 16.14 9.84
CA GLU A 115 7.93 15.67 10.81
C GLU A 115 9.34 15.68 10.24
N CYS A 116 9.50 15.19 9.02
CA CYS A 116 10.81 15.18 8.39
C CYS A 116 11.28 16.57 8.00
N GLY A 117 10.33 17.43 7.64
CA GLY A 117 10.66 18.80 7.29
C GLY A 117 11.19 19.60 8.45
N ARG A 118 10.71 19.30 9.66
CA ARG A 118 11.18 20.01 10.86
C ARG A 118 12.63 19.70 11.19
N ASP A 119 13.07 18.50 10.80
CA ASP A 119 14.45 18.12 11.08
C ASP A 119 15.42 18.71 10.09
N LYS A 120 14.92 19.45 9.16
CA LYS A 120 15.72 20.01 8.12
C LYS A 120 16.29 21.33 8.58
N GLU A 121 17.52 21.37 8.78
CA GLU A 121 18.14 22.59 9.29
C GLU A 121 19.42 22.87 8.58
#